data_baaf0c08425ae3020c2b507f0b1a5d8d
#
_entry.id   baaf0c08425ae3020c2b507f0b1a5d8d
#
_cell.length_a   1.000
_cell.length_b   1.000
_cell.length_c   1.000
_cell.angle_alpha   90.00
_cell.angle_beta   90.00
_cell.angle_gamma   90.00
#
_symmetry.space_group_name_H-M   'P 1'
#
loop_
_entity.id
_entity.type
_entity.pdbx_description
1 polymer ?
#
loop_
_entity_poly.entity_id
_entity_poly.type
_entity_poly.pdbx_seq_one_letter_code
_entity_poly.pdbx_strand_id
1 'polypeptide(L)'
;MLMEYTLFGMKDKVKTAVERLKSFEPEDGYYLAFSGGKDSQTIYHLAKMAGVRFTAHYNHTTVDPPELIYFMRRQYPDVIAHYPELSMWSLIVKKKFPMTRLCRYCCSVLKESGGKGRTVITGVRWAESVRRKNTRGLLELNTYTKNRIVLNNDNVESRRMLENCRMQGKHILNPIVDWSLCVATHKFQKDKGCEDGSFL
;
A
#
# COMPACT_ATOMS: atom_id res chain seq x y z
N MET A 1 -8.98 18.87 7.27
CA MET A 1 -7.56 19.10 6.94
C MET A 1 -6.71 18.39 7.96
N LEU A 2 -5.68 17.69 7.52
CA LEU A 2 -4.80 16.91 8.34
C LEU A 2 -3.49 17.66 8.50
N MET A 3 -3.51 18.61 9.43
CA MET A 3 -2.42 19.53 9.67
C MET A 3 -1.47 18.99 10.74
N GLU A 4 -0.19 19.02 10.47
CA GLU A 4 0.88 18.76 11.42
C GLU A 4 1.68 20.04 11.63
N TYR A 5 1.90 20.38 12.88
CA TYR A 5 2.78 21.49 13.24
C TYR A 5 4.23 21.00 13.19
N THR A 6 5.01 21.56 12.30
CA THR A 6 6.45 21.30 12.19
C THR A 6 7.24 22.54 12.60
N LEU A 7 8.53 22.40 12.85
CA LEU A 7 9.44 23.54 13.12
C LEU A 7 9.43 24.58 11.98
N PHE A 8 9.03 24.19 10.78
CA PHE A 8 9.01 25.05 9.58
C PHE A 8 7.58 25.50 9.20
N GLY A 9 6.58 25.33 10.07
CA GLY A 9 5.21 25.74 9.83
C GLY A 9 4.20 24.59 9.77
N MET A 10 2.98 24.89 9.32
CA MET A 10 1.89 23.92 9.21
C MET A 10 2.02 23.12 7.92
N LYS A 11 2.07 21.79 8.02
CA LYS A 11 2.13 20.87 6.89
C LYS A 11 0.79 20.12 6.72
N ASP A 12 0.17 20.22 5.55
CA ASP A 12 -1.00 19.40 5.20
C ASP A 12 -0.52 18.04 4.68
N LYS A 13 -0.73 16.99 5.47
CA LYS A 13 -0.34 15.62 5.13
C LYS A 13 -1.06 15.07 3.91
N VAL A 14 -2.31 15.47 3.69
CA VAL A 14 -3.09 15.02 2.52
C VAL A 14 -2.49 15.63 1.25
N LYS A 15 -2.23 16.94 1.27
CA LYS A 15 -1.60 17.64 0.15
C LYS A 15 -0.23 17.04 -0.18
N THR A 16 0.61 16.81 0.84
CA THR A 16 1.91 16.16 0.67
C THR A 16 1.80 14.76 0.05
N ALA A 17 0.85 13.94 0.50
CA ALA A 17 0.67 12.59 -0.05
C ALA A 17 0.19 12.64 -1.52
N VAL A 18 -0.69 13.58 -1.87
CA VAL A 18 -1.13 13.82 -3.25
C VAL A 18 0.02 14.27 -4.13
N GLU A 19 0.87 15.21 -3.65
CA GLU A 19 2.06 15.68 -4.37
C GLU A 19 3.06 14.54 -4.60
N ARG A 20 3.29 13.68 -3.61
CA ARG A 20 4.11 12.46 -3.76
C ARG A 20 3.58 11.54 -4.85
N LEU A 21 2.27 11.28 -4.86
CA LEU A 21 1.65 10.44 -5.89
C LEU A 21 1.83 11.01 -7.30
N LYS A 22 1.66 12.33 -7.47
CA LYS A 22 1.87 12.99 -8.76
C LYS A 22 3.33 12.98 -9.19
N SER A 23 4.25 13.16 -8.23
CA SER A 23 5.68 13.31 -8.51
C SER A 23 6.36 12.02 -8.93
N PHE A 24 5.85 10.87 -8.50
CA PHE A 24 6.41 9.56 -8.80
C PHE A 24 5.52 8.74 -9.74
N GLU A 25 4.58 9.38 -10.44
CA GLU A 25 3.68 8.67 -11.36
C GLU A 25 4.46 8.04 -12.52
N PRO A 26 4.43 6.71 -12.68
CA PRO A 26 5.05 6.03 -13.81
C PRO A 26 4.20 6.13 -15.07
N GLU A 27 4.81 5.99 -16.24
CA GLU A 27 4.12 6.02 -17.53
C GLU A 27 3.00 4.98 -17.64
N ASP A 28 3.21 3.79 -17.12
CA ASP A 28 2.25 2.68 -17.12
C ASP A 28 1.16 2.81 -16.04
N GLY A 29 1.21 3.88 -15.22
CA GLY A 29 0.36 4.03 -14.06
C GLY A 29 0.72 3.08 -12.91
N TYR A 30 0.14 3.32 -11.75
CA TYR A 30 0.42 2.57 -10.54
C TYR A 30 -0.33 1.23 -10.45
N TYR A 31 0.32 0.25 -9.83
CA TYR A 31 -0.34 -0.92 -9.25
C TYR A 31 -0.67 -0.64 -7.79
N LEU A 32 -1.94 -0.41 -7.44
CA LEU A 32 -2.36 -0.16 -6.07
C LEU A 32 -2.67 -1.48 -5.36
N ALA A 33 -1.89 -1.83 -4.34
CA ALA A 33 -2.13 -3.02 -3.53
C ALA A 33 -3.27 -2.75 -2.54
N PHE A 34 -4.47 -3.20 -2.90
CA PHE A 34 -5.69 -3.01 -2.11
C PHE A 34 -5.95 -4.22 -1.22
N SER A 35 -6.24 -4.00 0.06
CA SER A 35 -6.53 -5.07 1.03
C SER A 35 -7.89 -4.92 1.72
N GLY A 36 -8.67 -3.89 1.37
CA GLY A 36 -9.91 -3.54 2.05
C GLY A 36 -9.73 -2.89 3.43
N GLY A 37 -8.50 -2.88 3.96
CA GLY A 37 -8.19 -2.22 5.23
C GLY A 37 -8.16 -0.68 5.09
N LYS A 38 -8.30 0.03 6.21
CA LYS A 38 -8.36 1.50 6.26
C LYS A 38 -7.24 2.21 5.49
N ASP A 39 -6.01 1.72 5.59
CA ASP A 39 -4.86 2.35 4.95
C ASP A 39 -4.89 2.16 3.42
N SER A 40 -5.31 1.01 2.93
CA SER A 40 -5.50 0.77 1.49
C SER A 40 -6.66 1.57 0.91
N GLN A 41 -7.76 1.74 1.66
CA GLN A 41 -8.87 2.62 1.28
C GLN A 41 -8.40 4.08 1.22
N THR A 42 -7.63 4.54 2.21
CA THR A 42 -7.06 5.89 2.23
C THR A 42 -6.23 6.16 0.98
N ILE A 43 -5.32 5.26 0.62
CA ILE A 43 -4.49 5.42 -0.58
C ILE A 43 -5.33 5.43 -1.85
N TYR A 44 -6.33 4.57 -1.94
CA TYR A 44 -7.24 4.52 -3.08
C TYR A 44 -7.93 5.88 -3.30
N HIS A 45 -8.42 6.51 -2.24
CA HIS A 45 -9.02 7.83 -2.33
C HIS A 45 -8.00 8.93 -2.62
N LEU A 46 -6.80 8.86 -2.02
CA LEU A 46 -5.71 9.78 -2.32
C LEU A 46 -5.27 9.70 -3.79
N ALA A 47 -5.18 8.50 -4.36
CA ALA A 47 -4.86 8.32 -5.78
C ALA A 47 -5.95 8.91 -6.69
N LYS A 48 -7.22 8.73 -6.34
CA LYS A 48 -8.34 9.40 -7.04
C LYS A 48 -8.27 10.93 -6.93
N MET A 49 -7.99 11.47 -5.74
CA MET A 49 -7.83 12.92 -5.53
C MET A 49 -6.61 13.48 -6.26
N ALA A 50 -5.54 12.72 -6.37
CA ALA A 50 -4.34 13.11 -7.12
C ALA A 50 -4.58 13.13 -8.64
N GLY A 51 -5.58 12.39 -9.13
CA GLY A 51 -5.85 12.25 -10.56
C GLY A 51 -4.81 11.41 -11.30
N VAL A 52 -4.02 10.60 -10.57
CA VAL A 52 -2.99 9.73 -11.15
C VAL A 52 -3.59 8.47 -11.76
N ARG A 53 -2.92 7.90 -12.76
CA ARG A 53 -3.33 6.64 -13.37
C ARG A 53 -2.97 5.48 -12.45
N PHE A 54 -3.95 4.67 -12.09
CA PHE A 54 -3.71 3.48 -11.28
C PHE A 54 -4.74 2.38 -11.56
N THR A 55 -4.34 1.15 -11.27
CA THR A 55 -5.22 -0.02 -11.21
C THR A 55 -5.15 -0.61 -9.82
N ALA A 56 -6.31 -0.79 -9.17
CA ALA A 56 -6.37 -1.36 -7.83
C ALA A 56 -6.54 -2.87 -7.90
N HIS A 57 -5.73 -3.60 -7.13
CA HIS A 57 -5.66 -5.05 -7.16
C HIS A 57 -5.77 -5.63 -5.77
N TYR A 58 -6.65 -6.59 -5.61
CA TYR A 58 -6.84 -7.35 -4.39
C TYR A 58 -6.40 -8.80 -4.59
N ASN A 59 -5.39 -9.24 -3.84
CA ASN A 59 -4.93 -10.62 -3.85
C ASN A 59 -5.67 -11.41 -2.79
N HIS A 60 -6.58 -12.29 -3.21
CA HIS A 60 -7.38 -13.15 -2.34
C HIS A 60 -6.50 -14.16 -1.59
N THR A 61 -6.66 -14.25 -0.27
CA THR A 61 -5.84 -15.17 0.54
C THR A 61 -6.51 -16.51 0.79
N THR A 62 -7.77 -16.68 0.39
CA THR A 62 -8.65 -17.85 0.63
C THR A 62 -9.06 -18.06 2.10
N VAL A 63 -8.63 -17.19 3.00
CA VAL A 63 -9.01 -17.16 4.42
C VAL A 63 -9.51 -15.79 4.85
N ASP A 64 -9.76 -14.91 3.87
CA ASP A 64 -10.33 -13.60 4.14
C ASP A 64 -11.79 -13.73 4.57
N PRO A 65 -12.25 -12.93 5.55
CA PRO A 65 -13.65 -12.94 5.98
C PRO A 65 -14.59 -12.63 4.81
N PRO A 66 -15.72 -13.35 4.66
CA PRO A 66 -16.67 -13.11 3.57
C PRO A 66 -17.24 -11.69 3.59
N GLU A 67 -17.42 -11.10 4.79
CA GLU A 67 -17.89 -9.72 4.96
C GLU A 67 -16.96 -8.71 4.28
N LEU A 68 -15.62 -8.91 4.37
CA LEU A 68 -14.64 -8.08 3.71
C LEU A 68 -14.79 -8.15 2.19
N ILE A 69 -15.03 -9.34 1.64
CA ILE A 69 -15.20 -9.56 0.21
C ILE A 69 -16.49 -8.91 -0.28
N TYR A 70 -17.60 -9.06 0.44
CA TYR A 70 -18.87 -8.40 0.13
C TYR A 70 -18.73 -6.87 0.20
N PHE A 71 -18.07 -6.36 1.24
CA PHE A 71 -17.78 -4.94 1.37
C PHE A 71 -16.99 -4.42 0.16
N MET A 72 -15.91 -5.09 -0.23
CA MET A 72 -15.09 -4.66 -1.37
C MET A 72 -15.88 -4.69 -2.68
N ARG A 73 -16.64 -5.75 -2.96
CA ARG A 73 -17.46 -5.84 -4.17
C ARG A 73 -18.51 -4.73 -4.25
N ARG A 74 -19.09 -4.35 -3.11
CA ARG A 74 -20.12 -3.32 -3.04
C ARG A 74 -19.55 -1.90 -3.14
N GLN A 75 -18.45 -1.63 -2.44
CA GLN A 75 -17.92 -0.27 -2.30
C GLN A 75 -16.81 0.06 -3.31
N TYR A 76 -16.13 -0.95 -3.83
CA TYR A 76 -14.96 -0.81 -4.71
C TYR A 76 -15.06 -1.79 -5.90
N PRO A 77 -16.07 -1.65 -6.77
CA PRO A 77 -16.31 -2.60 -7.88
C PRO A 77 -15.20 -2.55 -8.95
N ASP A 78 -14.44 -1.48 -9.00
CA ASP A 78 -13.30 -1.27 -9.90
C ASP A 78 -12.00 -1.93 -9.43
N VAL A 79 -11.99 -2.58 -8.25
CA VAL A 79 -10.85 -3.33 -7.75
C VAL A 79 -10.79 -4.73 -8.39
N ILE A 80 -9.68 -5.01 -9.04
CA ILE A 80 -9.44 -6.31 -9.71
C ILE A 80 -9.06 -7.36 -8.67
N ALA A 81 -9.87 -8.39 -8.52
CA ALA A 81 -9.60 -9.49 -7.59
C ALA A 81 -8.77 -10.59 -8.28
N HIS A 82 -7.66 -10.99 -7.66
CA HIS A 82 -6.80 -12.09 -8.09
C HIS A 82 -6.96 -13.27 -7.15
N TYR A 83 -7.27 -14.42 -7.72
CA TYR A 83 -7.39 -15.67 -6.95
C TYR A 83 -6.10 -16.46 -7.07
N PRO A 84 -5.54 -16.99 -5.97
CA PRO A 84 -4.34 -17.80 -6.01
C PRO A 84 -4.62 -19.20 -6.57
N GLU A 85 -3.63 -19.80 -7.23
CA GLU A 85 -3.71 -21.20 -7.70
C GLU A 85 -3.84 -22.19 -6.53
N LEU A 86 -3.22 -21.89 -5.40
CA LEU A 86 -3.24 -22.73 -4.20
C LEU A 86 -3.95 -22.00 -3.07
N SER A 87 -4.89 -22.68 -2.43
CA SER A 87 -5.50 -22.16 -1.20
C SER A 87 -4.47 -22.12 -0.06
N MET A 88 -4.77 -21.35 0.99
CA MET A 88 -3.95 -21.31 2.20
C MET A 88 -3.74 -22.72 2.79
N TRP A 89 -4.80 -23.52 2.82
CA TRP A 89 -4.77 -24.89 3.34
C TRP A 89 -3.88 -25.80 2.48
N SER A 90 -4.05 -25.77 1.17
CA SER A 90 -3.21 -26.53 0.24
C SER A 90 -1.75 -26.11 0.34
N LEU A 91 -1.48 -24.83 0.60
CA LEU A 91 -0.13 -24.31 0.78
C LEU A 91 0.51 -24.84 2.07
N ILE A 92 -0.24 -24.96 3.18
CA ILE A 92 0.24 -25.56 4.45
C ILE A 92 0.62 -27.02 4.22
N VAL A 93 -0.24 -27.80 3.56
CA VAL A 93 0.05 -29.20 3.24
C VAL A 93 1.31 -29.33 2.37
N LYS A 94 1.43 -28.50 1.32
CA LYS A 94 2.61 -28.48 0.44
C LYS A 94 3.91 -28.14 1.18
N LYS A 95 3.83 -27.21 2.15
CA LYS A 95 5.00 -26.78 2.95
C LYS A 95 5.29 -27.69 4.15
N LYS A 96 4.37 -28.61 4.49
CA LYS A 96 4.46 -29.57 5.61
C LYS A 96 4.57 -28.93 7.01
N PHE A 97 4.31 -27.64 7.14
CA PHE A 97 4.26 -26.94 8.44
C PHE A 97 3.37 -25.69 8.35
N PRO A 98 2.72 -25.30 9.45
CA PRO A 98 1.90 -24.10 9.50
C PRO A 98 2.77 -22.83 9.42
N MET A 99 2.18 -21.73 8.94
CA MET A 99 2.87 -20.45 8.92
C MET A 99 3.08 -19.92 10.33
N THR A 100 4.22 -19.28 10.55
CA THR A 100 4.58 -18.64 11.81
C THR A 100 4.96 -17.18 11.59
N ARG A 101 5.12 -16.41 12.70
CA ARG A 101 5.59 -15.00 12.59
C ARG A 101 6.98 -14.89 11.98
N LEU A 102 7.81 -15.91 12.13
CA LEU A 102 9.17 -15.97 11.55
C LEU A 102 9.13 -16.47 10.11
N CYS A 103 8.32 -17.48 9.81
CA CYS A 103 8.22 -18.08 8.49
C CYS A 103 6.90 -17.72 7.82
N ARG A 104 6.87 -16.55 7.14
CA ARG A 104 5.68 -15.93 6.53
C ARG A 104 5.54 -16.25 5.05
N TYR A 105 5.70 -17.52 4.65
CA TYR A 105 5.59 -17.92 3.24
C TYR A 105 4.24 -17.59 2.62
N CYS A 106 3.16 -17.58 3.41
CA CYS A 106 1.83 -17.18 2.94
C CYS A 106 1.80 -15.76 2.37
N CYS A 107 2.51 -14.81 2.98
CA CYS A 107 2.56 -13.44 2.49
C CYS A 107 3.26 -13.36 1.13
N SER A 108 4.40 -14.02 0.97
CA SER A 108 5.14 -14.00 -0.29
C SER A 108 4.38 -14.67 -1.43
N VAL A 109 3.67 -15.77 -1.16
CA VAL A 109 2.94 -16.54 -2.18
C VAL A 109 1.58 -15.91 -2.49
N LEU A 110 0.79 -15.55 -1.47
CA LEU A 110 -0.61 -15.14 -1.66
C LEU A 110 -0.79 -13.63 -1.82
N LYS A 111 0.03 -12.80 -1.15
CA LYS A 111 -0.16 -11.34 -1.13
C LYS A 111 0.84 -10.56 -1.98
N GLU A 112 2.10 -11.00 -2.02
CA GLU A 112 3.19 -10.21 -2.59
C GLU A 112 3.53 -10.59 -4.04
N SER A 113 2.81 -11.51 -4.65
CA SER A 113 3.07 -11.99 -6.02
C SER A 113 2.75 -10.97 -7.11
N GLY A 114 1.80 -10.05 -6.85
CA GLY A 114 1.34 -9.07 -7.83
C GLY A 114 2.27 -7.87 -8.02
N GLY A 115 2.08 -7.16 -9.13
CA GLY A 115 2.76 -5.89 -9.44
C GLY A 115 4.22 -6.03 -9.88
N LYS A 116 4.65 -7.19 -10.36
CA LYS A 116 5.98 -7.35 -10.97
C LYS A 116 6.12 -6.47 -12.21
N GLY A 117 7.27 -5.82 -12.36
CA GLY A 117 7.53 -4.90 -13.46
C GLY A 117 6.80 -3.55 -13.35
N ARG A 118 6.13 -3.26 -12.24
CA ARG A 118 5.38 -2.02 -12.03
C ARG A 118 5.74 -1.33 -10.71
N THR A 119 5.43 -0.04 -10.61
CA THR A 119 5.49 0.69 -9.35
C THR A 119 4.22 0.42 -8.54
N VAL A 120 4.39 -0.17 -7.36
CA VAL A 120 3.31 -0.57 -6.45
C VAL A 120 3.11 0.48 -5.39
N ILE A 121 1.89 0.95 -5.21
CA ILE A 121 1.54 1.82 -4.06
C ILE A 121 1.07 0.93 -2.90
N THR A 122 1.59 1.19 -1.69
CA THR A 122 1.17 0.48 -0.48
C THR A 122 0.88 1.43 0.68
N GLY A 123 0.01 0.99 1.61
CA GLY A 123 -0.40 1.74 2.81
C GLY A 123 0.48 1.51 4.02
N VAL A 124 1.73 1.19 3.83
CA VAL A 124 2.66 0.97 4.95
C VAL A 124 2.95 2.29 5.67
N ARG A 125 2.90 2.26 7.01
CA ARG A 125 3.22 3.41 7.88
C ARG A 125 4.27 3.03 8.92
N TRP A 126 5.13 4.00 9.25
CA TRP A 126 6.14 3.84 10.31
C TRP A 126 5.51 3.62 11.69
N ALA A 127 4.35 4.25 11.93
CA ALA A 127 3.63 4.14 13.21
C ALA A 127 3.10 2.73 13.53
N GLU A 128 3.08 1.80 12.55
CA GLU A 128 2.56 0.45 12.78
C GLU A 128 3.53 -0.46 13.54
N SER A 129 4.83 -0.28 13.40
CA SER A 129 5.84 -1.01 14.16
C SER A 129 7.24 -0.44 13.99
N VAL A 130 8.08 -0.62 15.01
CA VAL A 130 9.51 -0.23 14.99
C VAL A 130 10.24 -0.88 13.82
N ARG A 131 9.94 -2.16 13.52
CA ARG A 131 10.54 -2.86 12.37
C ARG A 131 10.22 -2.14 11.05
N ARG A 132 8.96 -1.69 10.85
CA ARG A 132 8.59 -0.94 9.63
C ARG A 132 9.30 0.40 9.57
N LYS A 133 9.40 1.11 10.68
CA LYS A 133 10.13 2.37 10.76
C LYS A 133 11.58 2.23 10.29
N ASN A 134 12.24 1.13 10.64
CA ASN A 134 13.65 0.91 10.33
C ASN A 134 13.89 0.30 8.93
N THR A 135 12.87 -0.35 8.32
CA THR A 135 13.06 -1.10 7.07
C THR A 135 12.24 -0.59 5.89
N ARG A 136 11.32 0.35 6.11
CA ARG A 136 10.43 0.88 5.07
C ARG A 136 10.67 2.37 4.89
N GLY A 137 10.66 2.83 3.64
CA GLY A 137 10.80 4.23 3.29
C GLY A 137 9.64 4.73 2.45
N LEU A 138 9.73 5.99 2.02
CA LEU A 138 8.80 6.59 1.09
C LEU A 138 8.84 5.87 -0.26
N LEU A 139 10.05 5.68 -0.78
CA LEU A 139 10.29 4.99 -2.04
C LEU A 139 11.28 3.85 -1.81
N GLU A 140 10.95 2.67 -2.30
CA GLU A 140 11.75 1.47 -2.17
C GLU A 140 12.05 0.91 -3.56
N LEU A 141 13.31 1.05 -3.98
CA LEU A 141 13.78 0.61 -5.28
C LEU A 141 14.36 -0.79 -5.17
N ASN A 142 13.79 -1.73 -5.91
CA ASN A 142 14.33 -3.07 -6.05
C ASN A 142 15.17 -3.14 -7.33
N THR A 143 16.49 -3.25 -7.15
CA THR A 143 17.47 -3.33 -8.23
C THR A 143 17.94 -4.76 -8.45
N TYR A 144 18.70 -5.01 -9.52
CA TYR A 144 19.37 -6.30 -9.77
C TYR A 144 20.47 -6.61 -8.74
N THR A 145 20.97 -5.61 -8.03
CA THR A 145 21.81 -5.81 -6.86
C THR A 145 20.93 -6.30 -5.70
N LYS A 146 21.39 -7.28 -4.92
CA LYS A 146 20.63 -7.88 -3.81
C LYS A 146 20.15 -6.88 -2.74
N ASN A 147 20.64 -5.65 -2.78
CA ASN A 147 20.33 -4.60 -1.84
C ASN A 147 19.18 -3.74 -2.36
N ARG A 148 18.13 -3.65 -1.56
CA ARG A 148 17.02 -2.74 -1.79
C ARG A 148 17.42 -1.34 -1.37
N ILE A 149 17.23 -0.36 -2.25
CA ILE A 149 17.47 1.05 -1.96
C ILE A 149 16.20 1.62 -1.33
N VAL A 150 16.34 2.24 -0.16
CA VAL A 150 15.23 2.87 0.58
C VAL A 150 15.48 4.36 0.64
N LEU A 151 14.57 5.15 0.04
CA LEU A 151 14.62 6.60 0.00
C LEU A 151 13.47 7.18 0.83
N ASN A 152 13.77 8.16 1.67
CA ASN A 152 12.80 8.80 2.56
C ASN A 152 12.42 10.21 2.09
N ASN A 153 13.05 10.69 1.04
CA ASN A 153 12.85 12.03 0.50
C ASN A 153 12.10 11.98 -0.84
N ASP A 154 11.34 13.02 -1.12
CA ASP A 154 10.61 13.24 -2.38
C ASP A 154 11.28 14.31 -3.26
N ASN A 155 12.62 14.44 -3.14
CA ASN A 155 13.41 15.39 -3.91
C ASN A 155 13.62 14.95 -5.38
N VAL A 156 14.18 15.84 -6.18
CA VAL A 156 14.45 15.61 -7.61
C VAL A 156 15.37 14.40 -7.83
N GLU A 157 16.32 14.18 -6.93
CA GLU A 157 17.25 13.04 -7.00
C GLU A 157 16.52 11.71 -6.85
N SER A 158 15.58 11.60 -5.90
CA SER A 158 14.77 10.40 -5.72
C SER A 158 13.93 10.07 -6.96
N ARG A 159 13.42 11.09 -7.66
CA ARG A 159 12.68 10.94 -8.93
C ARG A 159 13.58 10.42 -10.04
N ARG A 160 14.75 11.05 -10.23
CA ARG A 160 15.75 10.61 -11.20
C ARG A 160 16.24 9.20 -10.94
N MET A 161 16.39 8.82 -9.66
CA MET A 161 16.77 7.45 -9.30
C MET A 161 15.68 6.45 -9.68
N LEU A 162 14.40 6.79 -9.52
CA LEU A 162 13.28 5.93 -9.95
C LEU A 162 13.29 5.75 -11.47
N GLU A 163 13.41 6.84 -12.23
CA GLU A 163 13.39 6.84 -13.69
C GLU A 163 14.56 6.03 -14.29
N ASN A 164 15.76 6.17 -13.72
CA ASN A 164 16.97 5.52 -14.21
C ASN A 164 17.21 4.12 -13.65
N CYS A 165 16.45 3.71 -12.63
CA CYS A 165 16.67 2.45 -11.95
C CYS A 165 16.06 1.28 -12.73
N ARG A 166 16.93 0.37 -13.24
CA ARG A 166 16.45 -0.89 -13.83
C ARG A 166 15.81 -1.75 -12.74
N MET A 167 14.53 -2.02 -12.95
CA MET A 167 13.66 -2.72 -12.00
C MET A 167 13.94 -4.23 -11.99
N GLN A 168 14.15 -4.79 -10.79
CA GLN A 168 14.04 -6.22 -10.56
C GLN A 168 12.85 -6.50 -9.65
N GLY A 169 11.77 -7.04 -10.20
CA GLY A 169 10.55 -7.28 -9.44
C GLY A 169 9.61 -6.08 -9.47
N LYS A 170 9.55 -5.30 -8.40
CA LYS A 170 8.65 -4.13 -8.30
C LYS A 170 9.28 -3.02 -7.45
N HIS A 171 9.05 -1.77 -7.82
CA HIS A 171 9.29 -0.63 -6.93
C HIS A 171 8.08 -0.41 -6.02
N ILE A 172 8.28 0.15 -4.83
CA ILE A 172 7.21 0.37 -3.87
C ILE A 172 7.22 1.84 -3.45
N LEU A 173 6.07 2.50 -3.59
CA LEU A 173 5.83 3.85 -3.08
C LEU A 173 4.87 3.77 -1.88
N ASN A 174 5.25 4.39 -0.77
CA ASN A 174 4.46 4.47 0.46
C ASN A 174 4.07 5.94 0.73
N PRO A 175 3.07 6.51 0.09
CA PRO A 175 2.79 7.95 0.14
C PRO A 175 2.39 8.45 1.54
N ILE A 176 1.88 7.57 2.39
CA ILE A 176 1.42 7.85 3.76
C ILE A 176 2.35 7.30 4.85
N VAL A 177 3.62 7.02 4.51
CA VAL A 177 4.57 6.32 5.39
C VAL A 177 4.80 7.04 6.73
N ASP A 178 4.75 8.38 6.74
CA ASP A 178 4.92 9.28 7.87
C ASP A 178 3.62 9.58 8.65
N TRP A 179 2.50 8.94 8.31
CA TRP A 179 1.23 9.18 8.98
C TRP A 179 1.12 8.41 10.32
N SER A 180 0.61 9.09 11.36
CA SER A 180 0.26 8.47 12.63
C SER A 180 -1.09 7.75 12.58
N LEU A 181 -1.38 6.89 13.60
CA LEU A 181 -2.59 6.05 13.61
C LEU A 181 -3.91 6.84 13.55
N CYS A 182 -3.94 8.01 14.18
CA CYS A 182 -5.18 8.79 14.37
C CYS A 182 -5.76 9.41 13.09
N VAL A 183 -4.98 9.40 12.03
CA VAL A 183 -5.17 10.24 10.86
C VAL A 183 -5.96 9.54 9.75
N ALA A 184 -5.80 8.23 9.62
CA ALA A 184 -6.38 7.48 8.51
C ALA A 184 -7.90 7.23 8.66
N THR A 185 -8.45 7.32 9.87
CA THR A 185 -9.82 6.91 10.16
C THR A 185 -10.87 8.02 10.12
N HIS A 186 -10.52 9.27 10.44
CA HIS A 186 -11.54 10.30 10.69
C HIS A 186 -12.10 11.03 9.46
N LYS A 187 -11.39 11.09 8.35
CA LYS A 187 -11.80 11.95 7.24
C LYS A 187 -12.63 11.26 6.16
N PHE A 188 -12.33 10.01 5.87
CA PHE A 188 -13.00 9.29 4.78
C PHE A 188 -14.32 8.61 5.19
N GLN A 189 -14.60 8.51 6.49
CA GLN A 189 -15.89 8.02 6.99
C GLN A 189 -16.97 9.09 7.00
N LYS A 190 -16.63 10.38 7.20
CA LYS A 190 -17.60 11.48 7.21
C LYS A 190 -18.24 11.77 5.84
N ASP A 191 -17.53 11.53 4.75
CA ASP A 191 -18.04 11.82 3.40
C ASP A 191 -18.98 10.72 2.86
N LYS A 192 -19.16 9.61 3.57
CA LYS A 192 -20.01 8.48 3.15
C LYS A 192 -21.25 8.23 4.01
N GLY A 193 -21.62 9.15 4.92
CA GLY A 193 -22.87 9.03 5.67
C GLY A 193 -23.01 7.75 6.51
N CYS A 194 -21.90 7.14 6.94
CA CYS A 194 -21.91 6.08 7.93
C CYS A 194 -21.92 6.70 9.33
N GLU A 195 -23.08 7.14 9.76
CA GLU A 195 -23.45 7.16 11.16
C GLU A 195 -23.62 5.70 11.57
N ASP A 196 -22.63 5.15 12.27
CA ASP A 196 -22.74 4.13 13.30
C ASP A 196 -21.39 3.46 13.52
N GLY A 197 -20.86 3.70 14.72
CA GLY A 197 -19.62 3.14 15.22
C GLY A 197 -19.76 1.66 15.61
N SER A 198 -19.76 0.77 14.63
CA SER A 198 -19.67 -0.66 14.88
C SER A 198 -18.87 -1.36 13.80
N PHE A 199 -17.55 -1.25 13.90
CA PHE A 199 -16.65 -2.25 13.36
C PHE A 199 -15.51 -2.50 14.35
N LEU A 200 -15.58 -3.67 14.98
CA LEU A 200 -14.55 -4.34 15.78
C LEU A 200 -13.22 -4.48 15.03
#